data_a419664dc8c677255fa23262f08f83a9
#
_entry.id   a419664dc8c677255fa23262f08f83a9
#
_cell.length_a   1.000
_cell.length_b   1.000
_cell.length_c   1.000
_cell.angle_alpha   90.00
_cell.angle_beta   90.00
_cell.angle_gamma   90.00
#
_symmetry.space_group_name_H-M   'P 1'
#
loop_
_entity.id
_entity.type
_entity.pdbx_description
1 polymer ?
#
loop_
_entity_poly.entity_id
_entity_poly.type
_entity_poly.pdbx_seq_one_letter_code
_entity_poly.pdbx_strand_id
1 'polypeptide(L)'
;MRGLSWIELIDLQLRNLTPFFFTFIMVIISSIPWQIPSFAQVTPAFTAISLYYWTIYRPDKLPYIATFLLALLLDLLTGNPLGLSAVVYLVTQAVLSSQRTFFNGKPFLVVWWGFSLVMISLTLVSWIISSLFFATLLPPLPFIIQSLLTIFLYPLISLILSSLHRLMLKSI
;
A
#
# COMPACT_ATOMS: atom_id res chain seq x y z
N MET A 1 20.39 -20.42 29.13
CA MET A 1 19.42 -19.95 28.14
C MET A 1 18.33 -19.21 28.91
N ARG A 2 18.34 -17.86 28.89
CA ARG A 2 17.25 -17.07 29.51
C ARG A 2 16.06 -17.19 28.60
N GLY A 3 15.01 -17.88 29.05
CA GLY A 3 13.74 -17.88 28.34
C GLY A 3 13.22 -16.45 28.27
N LEU A 4 12.82 -15.99 27.04
CA LEU A 4 12.18 -14.72 26.84
C LEU A 4 10.97 -14.61 27.77
N SER A 5 10.83 -13.52 28.49
CA SER A 5 9.65 -13.28 29.32
C SER A 5 8.41 -13.18 28.44
N TRP A 6 7.24 -13.53 28.96
CA TRP A 6 5.96 -13.42 28.24
C TRP A 6 5.73 -12.01 27.67
N ILE A 7 6.23 -11.01 28.37
CA ILE A 7 6.16 -9.59 27.93
C ILE A 7 7.02 -9.36 26.70
N GLU A 8 8.22 -9.92 26.63
CA GLU A 8 9.11 -9.82 25.46
C GLU A 8 8.54 -10.56 24.24
N LEU A 9 7.89 -11.69 24.46
CA LEU A 9 7.20 -12.43 23.39
C LEU A 9 6.02 -11.65 22.82
N ILE A 10 5.21 -11.02 23.67
CA ILE A 10 4.09 -10.18 23.24
C ILE A 10 4.59 -8.95 22.49
N ASP A 11 5.64 -8.30 22.98
CA ASP A 11 6.24 -7.13 22.30
C ASP A 11 6.77 -7.50 20.91
N LEU A 12 7.46 -8.63 20.78
CA LEU A 12 7.93 -9.15 19.49
C LEU A 12 6.77 -9.46 18.52
N GLN A 13 5.67 -10.02 19.01
CA GLN A 13 4.49 -10.29 18.18
C GLN A 13 3.78 -9.01 17.75
N LEU A 14 3.58 -8.05 18.62
CA LEU A 14 2.99 -6.74 18.31
C LEU A 14 3.82 -6.00 17.26
N ARG A 15 5.13 -6.04 17.37
CA ARG A 15 6.06 -5.42 16.41
C ARG A 15 6.03 -6.11 15.04
N ASN A 16 5.82 -7.42 15.02
CA ASN A 16 5.66 -8.19 13.79
C ASN A 16 4.34 -7.85 13.07
N LEU A 17 3.29 -7.49 13.82
CA LEU A 17 1.98 -7.15 13.29
C LEU A 17 1.85 -5.67 12.89
N THR A 18 2.80 -4.81 13.26
CA THR A 18 2.75 -3.36 12.94
C THR A 18 2.52 -3.07 11.46
N PRO A 19 3.22 -3.71 10.48
CA PRO A 19 2.96 -3.48 9.06
C PRO A 19 1.54 -3.83 8.65
N PHE A 20 0.97 -4.90 9.20
CA PHE A 20 -0.40 -5.30 8.94
C PHE A 20 -1.40 -4.27 9.48
N PHE A 21 -1.29 -3.89 10.76
CA PHE A 21 -2.19 -2.90 11.36
C PHE A 21 -2.08 -1.53 10.69
N PHE A 22 -0.88 -1.11 10.33
CA PHE A 22 -0.69 0.15 9.62
C PHE A 22 -1.35 0.10 8.23
N THR A 23 -1.15 -0.97 7.48
CA THR A 23 -1.79 -1.14 6.17
C THR A 23 -3.32 -1.24 6.32
N PHE A 24 -3.82 -1.88 7.37
CA PHE A 24 -5.24 -1.93 7.68
C PHE A 24 -5.83 -0.52 7.92
N ILE A 25 -5.14 0.32 8.70
CA ILE A 25 -5.53 1.73 8.88
C ILE A 25 -5.53 2.48 7.56
N MET A 26 -4.52 2.26 6.71
CA MET A 26 -4.45 2.88 5.38
C MET A 26 -5.58 2.41 4.46
N VAL A 27 -6.04 1.17 4.56
CA VAL A 27 -7.23 0.67 3.86
C VAL A 27 -8.48 1.46 4.29
N ILE A 28 -8.69 1.63 5.59
CA ILE A 28 -9.83 2.40 6.12
C ILE A 28 -9.77 3.85 5.65
N ILE A 29 -8.61 4.50 5.74
CA ILE A 29 -8.44 5.89 5.29
C ILE A 29 -8.67 6.01 3.78
N SER A 30 -8.22 5.03 2.99
CA SER A 30 -8.45 4.99 1.53
C SER A 30 -9.92 4.79 1.17
N SER A 31 -10.73 4.22 2.05
CA SER A 31 -12.16 4.01 1.81
C SER A 31 -13.03 5.24 2.13
N ILE A 32 -12.49 6.24 2.83
CA ILE A 32 -13.23 7.46 3.15
C ILE A 32 -13.26 8.35 1.92
N PRO A 33 -14.44 8.66 1.32
CA PRO A 33 -14.52 9.52 0.17
C PRO A 33 -14.17 10.96 0.55
N TRP A 34 -13.08 11.47 0.00
CA TRP A 34 -12.69 12.87 0.17
C TRP A 34 -13.49 13.72 -0.80
N GLN A 35 -14.47 14.45 -0.28
CA GLN A 35 -15.30 15.36 -1.07
C GLN A 35 -14.51 16.66 -1.35
N ILE A 36 -13.70 16.65 -2.39
CA ILE A 36 -13.02 17.87 -2.83
C ILE A 36 -14.02 18.64 -3.73
N PRO A 37 -14.43 19.87 -3.36
CA PRO A 37 -15.32 20.67 -4.19
C PRO A 37 -14.74 20.81 -5.59
N SER A 38 -15.57 20.60 -6.61
CA SER A 38 -15.23 20.70 -8.04
C SER A 38 -14.42 19.54 -8.64
N PHE A 39 -13.96 18.57 -7.87
CA PHE A 39 -13.34 17.35 -8.40
C PHE A 39 -14.21 16.14 -8.02
N ALA A 40 -14.22 15.12 -8.90
CA ALA A 40 -14.86 13.84 -8.58
C ALA A 40 -14.37 13.32 -7.21
N GLN A 41 -15.17 12.51 -6.54
CA GLN A 41 -14.82 11.89 -5.26
C GLN A 41 -13.56 11.01 -5.43
N VAL A 42 -12.39 11.61 -5.34
CA VAL A 42 -11.11 10.95 -5.58
C VAL A 42 -10.37 10.85 -4.26
N THR A 43 -10.16 9.62 -3.82
CA THR A 43 -9.38 9.33 -2.60
C THR A 43 -7.98 8.86 -3.00
N PRO A 44 -6.90 9.40 -2.41
CA PRO A 44 -5.56 8.88 -2.61
C PRO A 44 -5.45 7.41 -2.23
N ALA A 45 -4.66 6.63 -2.97
CA ALA A 45 -4.46 5.21 -2.74
C ALA A 45 -3.42 4.97 -1.62
N PHE A 46 -3.76 5.33 -0.38
CA PHE A 46 -2.88 5.16 0.78
C PHE A 46 -2.45 3.72 1.01
N THR A 47 -3.33 2.77 0.69
CA THR A 47 -3.03 1.34 0.74
C THR A 47 -1.86 0.98 -0.18
N ALA A 48 -1.80 1.55 -1.39
CA ALA A 48 -0.69 1.33 -2.33
C ALA A 48 0.64 1.85 -1.78
N ILE A 49 0.64 3.01 -1.10
CA ILE A 49 1.83 3.56 -0.45
C ILE A 49 2.35 2.61 0.64
N SER A 50 1.45 2.14 1.50
CA SER A 50 1.79 1.22 2.58
C SER A 50 2.32 -0.11 2.04
N LEU A 51 1.62 -0.69 1.05
CA LEU A 51 2.04 -1.93 0.40
C LEU A 51 3.43 -1.82 -0.21
N TYR A 52 3.68 -0.75 -0.99
CA TYR A 52 4.98 -0.49 -1.62
C TYR A 52 6.10 -0.41 -0.58
N TYR A 53 5.90 0.38 0.47
CA TYR A 53 6.88 0.58 1.52
C TYR A 53 7.25 -0.73 2.23
N TRP A 54 6.25 -1.46 2.73
CA TRP A 54 6.48 -2.68 3.50
C TRP A 54 7.03 -3.82 2.64
N THR A 55 6.63 -3.92 1.36
CA THR A 55 7.16 -4.92 0.44
C THR A 55 8.66 -4.73 0.16
N ILE A 56 9.14 -3.49 0.11
CA ILE A 56 10.56 -3.21 -0.09
C ILE A 56 11.35 -3.42 1.21
N TYR A 57 10.89 -2.83 2.32
CA TYR A 57 11.69 -2.77 3.54
C TYR A 57 11.46 -3.94 4.50
N ARG A 58 10.29 -4.56 4.50
CA ARG A 58 9.92 -5.68 5.41
C ARG A 58 8.93 -6.67 4.78
N PRO A 59 9.31 -7.35 3.68
CA PRO A 59 8.41 -8.27 2.98
C PRO A 59 7.98 -9.47 3.84
N ASP A 60 8.82 -9.87 4.78
CA ASP A 60 8.57 -10.94 5.77
C ASP A 60 7.43 -10.62 6.74
N LYS A 61 7.07 -9.34 6.92
CA LYS A 61 6.04 -8.88 7.86
C LYS A 61 4.69 -8.58 7.20
N LEU A 62 4.64 -8.55 5.87
CA LEU A 62 3.40 -8.39 5.10
C LEU A 62 3.27 -9.55 4.10
N PRO A 63 2.84 -10.74 4.55
CA PRO A 63 2.69 -11.91 3.68
C PRO A 63 1.59 -11.68 2.64
N TYR A 64 1.66 -12.40 1.51
CA TYR A 64 0.68 -12.28 0.41
C TYR A 64 -0.76 -12.49 0.86
N ILE A 65 -0.99 -13.37 1.84
CA ILE A 65 -2.33 -13.63 2.37
C ILE A 65 -2.89 -12.41 3.11
N ALA A 66 -2.05 -11.67 3.83
CA ALA A 66 -2.45 -10.43 4.49
C ALA A 66 -2.80 -9.35 3.46
N THR A 67 -1.99 -9.19 2.42
CA THR A 67 -2.28 -8.28 1.29
C THR A 67 -3.58 -8.64 0.60
N PHE A 68 -3.82 -9.92 0.35
CA PHE A 68 -5.06 -10.41 -0.26
C PHE A 68 -6.29 -10.02 0.57
N LEU A 69 -6.28 -10.31 1.87
CA LEU A 69 -7.40 -10.00 2.76
C LEU A 69 -7.65 -8.49 2.88
N LEU A 70 -6.58 -7.70 2.99
CA LEU A 70 -6.66 -6.24 3.08
C LEU A 70 -7.17 -5.63 1.76
N ALA A 71 -6.78 -6.17 0.62
CA ALA A 71 -7.26 -5.72 -0.67
C ALA A 71 -8.73 -6.10 -0.93
N LEU A 72 -9.16 -7.29 -0.50
CA LEU A 72 -10.59 -7.65 -0.53
C LEU A 72 -11.42 -6.73 0.37
N LEU A 73 -10.91 -6.41 1.55
CA LEU A 73 -11.57 -5.46 2.44
C LEU A 73 -11.68 -4.08 1.78
N LEU A 74 -10.64 -3.63 1.09
CA LEU A 74 -10.68 -2.37 0.35
C LEU A 74 -11.77 -2.39 -0.72
N ASP A 75 -11.86 -3.46 -1.53
CA ASP A 75 -12.90 -3.59 -2.56
C ASP A 75 -14.31 -3.55 -1.95
N LEU A 76 -14.52 -4.25 -0.82
CA LEU A 76 -15.80 -4.21 -0.10
C LEU A 76 -16.18 -2.81 0.39
N LEU A 77 -15.20 -2.06 0.92
CA LEU A 77 -15.44 -0.73 1.47
C LEU A 77 -15.62 0.34 0.39
N THR A 78 -14.95 0.18 -0.76
CA THR A 78 -15.00 1.16 -1.87
C THR A 78 -16.07 0.86 -2.91
N GLY A 79 -16.72 -0.32 -2.82
CA GLY A 79 -17.72 -0.75 -3.81
C GLY A 79 -17.12 -1.15 -5.16
N ASN A 80 -15.84 -1.43 -5.21
CA ASN A 80 -15.18 -1.95 -6.40
C ASN A 80 -15.57 -3.43 -6.65
N PRO A 81 -15.38 -3.93 -7.88
CA PRO A 81 -15.52 -5.36 -8.13
C PRO A 81 -14.63 -6.18 -7.20
N LEU A 82 -15.22 -7.13 -6.47
CA LEU A 82 -14.49 -7.96 -5.52
C LEU A 82 -13.33 -8.70 -6.18
N GLY A 83 -12.15 -8.54 -5.61
CA GLY A 83 -10.93 -9.16 -6.10
C GLY A 83 -10.12 -8.30 -7.07
N LEU A 84 -10.63 -7.17 -7.54
CA LEU A 84 -9.90 -6.27 -8.42
C LEU A 84 -8.64 -5.76 -7.73
N SER A 85 -8.77 -5.11 -6.58
CA SER A 85 -7.61 -4.63 -5.82
C SER A 85 -6.73 -5.79 -5.35
N ALA A 86 -7.31 -6.94 -5.02
CA ALA A 86 -6.55 -8.11 -4.60
C ALA A 86 -5.60 -8.59 -5.71
N VAL A 87 -6.09 -8.77 -6.93
CA VAL A 87 -5.26 -9.18 -8.08
C VAL A 87 -4.17 -8.14 -8.35
N VAL A 88 -4.55 -6.86 -8.44
CA VAL A 88 -3.63 -5.77 -8.77
C VAL A 88 -2.53 -5.64 -7.71
N TYR A 89 -2.87 -5.68 -6.43
CA TYR A 89 -1.90 -5.54 -5.34
C TYR A 89 -1.02 -6.78 -5.16
N LEU A 90 -1.55 -8.00 -5.35
CA LEU A 90 -0.75 -9.22 -5.29
C LEU A 90 0.28 -9.28 -6.40
N VAL A 91 -0.11 -8.96 -7.64
CA VAL A 91 0.83 -8.89 -8.77
C VAL A 91 1.91 -7.84 -8.51
N THR A 92 1.50 -6.66 -8.03
CA THR A 92 2.44 -5.60 -7.66
C THR A 92 3.40 -6.04 -6.58
N GLN A 93 2.91 -6.68 -5.53
CA GLN A 93 3.76 -7.21 -4.44
C GLN A 93 4.74 -8.26 -4.95
N ALA A 94 4.31 -9.16 -5.85
CA ALA A 94 5.19 -10.17 -6.44
C ALA A 94 6.32 -9.54 -7.25
N VAL A 95 6.01 -8.55 -8.10
CA VAL A 95 7.01 -7.82 -8.90
C VAL A 95 7.96 -7.05 -7.99
N LEU A 96 7.45 -6.32 -7.00
CA LEU A 96 8.26 -5.54 -6.07
C LEU A 96 9.17 -6.42 -5.22
N SER A 97 8.67 -7.55 -4.74
CA SER A 97 9.47 -8.46 -3.92
C SER A 97 10.64 -9.07 -4.69
N SER A 98 10.49 -9.29 -5.99
CA SER A 98 11.59 -9.75 -6.84
C SER A 98 12.65 -8.66 -7.10
N GLN A 99 12.25 -7.38 -7.09
CA GLN A 99 13.13 -6.24 -7.36
C GLN A 99 13.59 -5.50 -6.09
N ARG A 100 13.22 -5.96 -4.91
CA ARG A 100 13.50 -5.27 -3.62
C ARG A 100 14.97 -4.97 -3.39
N THR A 101 15.87 -5.86 -3.83
CA THR A 101 17.32 -5.70 -3.70
C THR A 101 17.84 -4.48 -4.45
N PHE A 102 17.18 -4.11 -5.54
CA PHE A 102 17.53 -2.90 -6.29
C PHE A 102 17.21 -1.62 -5.49
N PHE A 103 16.10 -1.60 -4.75
CA PHE A 103 15.67 -0.42 -4.00
C PHE A 103 16.34 -0.29 -2.63
N ASN A 104 16.79 -1.40 -2.04
CA ASN A 104 17.49 -1.37 -0.75
C ASN A 104 18.81 -0.60 -0.83
N GLY A 105 18.97 0.39 0.06
CA GLY A 105 20.16 1.24 0.10
C GLY A 105 20.21 2.36 -0.93
N LYS A 106 19.17 2.53 -1.74
CA LYS A 106 19.09 3.64 -2.69
C LYS A 106 18.60 4.93 -2.02
N PRO A 107 19.02 6.11 -2.55
CA PRO A 107 18.50 7.38 -2.07
C PRO A 107 17.00 7.49 -2.26
N PHE A 108 16.34 8.27 -1.41
CA PHE A 108 14.90 8.48 -1.40
C PHE A 108 14.31 8.79 -2.78
N LEU A 109 14.98 9.64 -3.55
CA LEU A 109 14.56 10.02 -4.91
C LEU A 109 14.36 8.79 -5.83
N VAL A 110 15.26 7.82 -5.79
CA VAL A 110 15.17 6.60 -6.62
C VAL A 110 13.95 5.76 -6.20
N VAL A 111 13.73 5.63 -4.90
CA VAL A 111 12.57 4.91 -4.35
C VAL A 111 11.27 5.61 -4.72
N TRP A 112 11.22 6.94 -4.67
CA TRP A 112 10.06 7.74 -5.06
C TRP A 112 9.74 7.62 -6.56
N TRP A 113 10.77 7.70 -7.43
CA TRP A 113 10.58 7.44 -8.86
C TRP A 113 10.08 6.02 -9.13
N GLY A 114 10.64 5.03 -8.44
CA GLY A 114 10.15 3.65 -8.51
C GLY A 114 8.68 3.54 -8.10
N PHE A 115 8.28 4.21 -7.01
CA PHE A 115 6.87 4.29 -6.60
C PHE A 115 5.99 4.91 -7.68
N SER A 116 6.45 6.01 -8.29
CA SER A 116 5.69 6.69 -9.35
C SER A 116 5.41 5.79 -10.54
N LEU A 117 6.41 5.01 -10.99
CA LEU A 117 6.24 4.04 -12.08
C LEU A 117 5.27 2.92 -11.69
N VAL A 118 5.39 2.39 -10.48
CA VAL A 118 4.47 1.37 -9.96
C VAL A 118 3.05 1.93 -9.87
N MET A 119 2.88 3.15 -9.39
CA MET A 119 1.56 3.78 -9.26
C MET A 119 0.90 4.02 -10.60
N ILE A 120 1.64 4.46 -11.62
CA ILE A 120 1.14 4.60 -12.99
C ILE A 120 0.69 3.23 -13.53
N SER A 121 1.49 2.19 -13.34
CA SER A 121 1.15 0.82 -13.78
C SER A 121 -0.10 0.30 -13.08
N LEU A 122 -0.20 0.47 -11.75
CA LEU A 122 -1.39 0.13 -10.94
C LEU A 122 -2.64 0.82 -11.48
N THR A 123 -2.54 2.11 -11.74
CA THR A 123 -3.65 2.94 -12.25
C THR A 123 -4.13 2.45 -13.62
N LEU A 124 -3.21 2.19 -14.53
CA LEU A 124 -3.52 1.67 -15.87
C LEU A 124 -4.21 0.30 -15.80
N VAL A 125 -3.65 -0.62 -15.04
CA VAL A 125 -4.21 -1.97 -14.89
C VAL A 125 -5.59 -1.91 -14.23
N SER A 126 -5.75 -1.14 -13.17
CA SER A 126 -7.05 -0.97 -12.48
C SER A 126 -8.09 -0.33 -13.42
N TRP A 127 -7.72 0.68 -14.19
CA TRP A 127 -8.61 1.32 -15.16
C TRP A 127 -9.06 0.34 -16.25
N ILE A 128 -8.13 -0.45 -16.82
CA ILE A 128 -8.44 -1.46 -17.84
C ILE A 128 -9.39 -2.52 -17.27
N ILE A 129 -9.06 -3.11 -16.12
CA ILE A 129 -9.88 -4.17 -15.51
C ILE A 129 -11.28 -3.62 -15.16
N SER A 130 -11.38 -2.43 -14.58
CA SER A 130 -12.66 -1.82 -14.25
C SER A 130 -13.49 -1.53 -15.50
N SER A 131 -12.88 -1.01 -16.57
CA SER A 131 -13.57 -0.75 -17.84
C SER A 131 -14.08 -2.05 -18.49
N LEU A 132 -13.31 -3.13 -18.41
CA LEU A 132 -13.73 -4.45 -18.89
C LEU A 132 -14.87 -5.02 -18.05
N PHE A 133 -14.80 -4.89 -16.73
CA PHE A 133 -15.81 -5.41 -15.82
C PHE A 133 -17.17 -4.74 -16.03
N PHE A 134 -17.20 -3.42 -16.16
CA PHE A 134 -18.41 -2.67 -16.39
C PHE A 134 -18.84 -2.64 -17.86
N ALA A 135 -18.07 -3.25 -18.78
CA ALA A 135 -18.28 -3.24 -20.23
C ALA A 135 -18.49 -1.82 -20.81
N THR A 136 -17.87 -0.80 -20.18
CA THR A 136 -17.93 0.62 -20.57
C THR A 136 -16.57 1.26 -20.37
N LEU A 137 -16.20 2.16 -21.28
CA LEU A 137 -14.99 2.97 -21.09
C LEU A 137 -15.22 3.98 -19.96
N LEU A 138 -14.63 3.71 -18.81
CA LEU A 138 -14.69 4.63 -17.67
C LEU A 138 -13.87 5.89 -17.95
N PRO A 139 -14.30 7.07 -17.47
CA PRO A 139 -13.53 8.29 -17.63
C PRO A 139 -12.16 8.13 -16.93
N PRO A 140 -11.03 8.38 -17.61
CA PRO A 140 -9.69 8.16 -17.04
C PRO A 140 -9.30 9.23 -16.02
N LEU A 141 -9.95 10.40 -16.05
CA LEU A 141 -9.58 11.55 -15.22
C LEU A 141 -9.54 11.27 -13.72
N PRO A 142 -10.53 10.61 -13.08
CA PRO A 142 -10.46 10.26 -11.66
C PRO A 142 -9.26 9.39 -11.31
N PHE A 143 -8.93 8.42 -12.16
CA PHE A 143 -7.78 7.53 -11.98
C PHE A 143 -6.45 8.27 -12.05
N ILE A 144 -6.34 9.24 -13.00
CA ILE A 144 -5.14 10.09 -13.14
C ILE A 144 -4.98 10.99 -11.93
N ILE A 145 -6.04 11.66 -11.47
CA ILE A 145 -6.01 12.52 -10.30
C ILE A 145 -5.63 11.70 -9.05
N GLN A 146 -6.21 10.52 -8.86
CA GLN A 146 -5.87 9.62 -7.77
C GLN A 146 -4.38 9.28 -7.77
N SER A 147 -3.82 8.89 -8.91
CA SER A 147 -2.42 8.53 -9.01
C SER A 147 -1.49 9.71 -8.72
N LEU A 148 -1.79 10.89 -9.25
CA LEU A 148 -1.02 12.10 -9.00
C LEU A 148 -1.04 12.47 -7.51
N LEU A 149 -2.22 12.53 -6.89
CA LEU A 149 -2.34 12.81 -5.46
C LEU A 149 -1.56 11.80 -4.62
N THR A 150 -1.64 10.52 -4.97
CA THR A 150 -0.92 9.45 -4.26
C THR A 150 0.59 9.62 -4.39
N ILE A 151 1.10 9.92 -5.58
CA ILE A 151 2.53 10.16 -5.84
C ILE A 151 3.03 11.38 -5.04
N PHE A 152 2.26 12.48 -5.00
CA PHE A 152 2.63 13.66 -4.21
C PHE A 152 2.57 13.43 -2.70
N LEU A 153 1.66 12.60 -2.21
CA LEU A 153 1.54 12.28 -0.79
C LEU A 153 2.57 11.24 -0.32
N TYR A 154 3.17 10.49 -1.24
CA TYR A 154 4.15 9.45 -0.91
C TYR A 154 5.28 9.95 0.00
N PRO A 155 5.96 11.08 -0.28
CA PRO A 155 7.03 11.60 0.57
C PRO A 155 6.60 11.80 2.02
N LEU A 156 5.43 12.38 2.23
CA LEU A 156 4.90 12.67 3.56
C LEU A 156 4.62 11.37 4.34
N ILE A 157 3.94 10.42 3.70
CA ILE A 157 3.57 9.16 4.34
C ILE A 157 4.80 8.28 4.56
N SER A 158 5.76 8.28 3.63
CA SER A 158 7.00 7.52 3.77
C SER A 158 7.85 8.00 4.95
N LEU A 159 7.80 9.30 5.31
CA LEU A 159 8.43 9.84 6.52
C LEU A 159 7.78 9.26 7.79
N ILE A 160 6.47 9.17 7.82
CA ILE A 160 5.72 8.57 8.95
C ILE A 160 6.09 7.08 9.06
N LEU A 161 6.06 6.35 7.95
CA LEU A 161 6.41 4.92 7.89
C LEU A 161 7.86 4.67 8.32
N SER A 162 8.79 5.51 7.87
CA SER A 162 10.21 5.39 8.24
C SER A 162 10.44 5.67 9.73
N SER A 163 9.67 6.58 10.32
CA SER A 163 9.71 6.88 11.75
C SER A 163 9.21 5.69 12.58
N LEU A 164 8.09 5.09 12.17
CA LEU A 164 7.57 3.86 12.77
C LEU A 164 8.57 2.70 12.65
N HIS A 165 9.16 2.53 11.47
CA HIS A 165 10.17 1.51 11.23
C HIS A 165 11.39 1.68 12.15
N ARG A 166 11.88 2.91 12.36
CA ARG A 166 12.98 3.21 13.29
C ARG A 166 12.61 2.93 14.75
N LEU A 167 11.38 3.21 15.17
CA LEU A 167 10.91 2.87 16.51
C LEU A 167 10.91 1.35 16.74
N MET A 168 10.55 0.57 15.70
CA MET A 168 10.61 -0.90 15.76
C MET A 168 12.04 -1.44 15.90
N LEU A 169 13.05 -0.72 15.39
CA LEU A 169 14.47 -1.14 15.44
C LEU A 169 15.19 -0.67 16.69
N LYS A 170 14.78 0.44 17.32
CA LYS A 170 15.47 1.07 18.46
C LYS A 170 15.38 0.30 19.79
N SER A 171 14.55 -0.72 19.89
CA SER A 171 14.36 -1.48 21.12
C SER A 171 14.99 -2.89 21.04
N ILE A 172 16.00 -3.07 20.19
CA ILE A 172 16.96 -4.16 20.21
C ILE A 172 18.27 -3.61 20.79
#